data_15bf815cd95aa31cf8259a39903d0b41
#
_entry.id   15bf815cd95aa31cf8259a39903d0b41
#
_cell.length_a   1.000
_cell.length_b   1.000
_cell.length_c   1.000
_cell.angle_alpha   90.00
_cell.angle_beta   90.00
_cell.angle_gamma   90.00
#
_symmetry.space_group_name_H-M   'P 1'
#
loop_
_entity.id
_entity.type
_entity.pdbx_description
1 polymer ?
#
loop_
_entity_poly.entity_id
_entity_poly.type
_entity_poly.pdbx_seq_one_letter_code
_entity_poly.pdbx_strand_id
1 'polypeptide(L)'
;QPDTIYAGIEPPGLFVSHDRGEHWECLEAFHRHPTSGAWHPAKGGCAVHSLAASGQRLFAALAAGGVYRSDDGGAGFRPCNRGVRAPYLPQAEPEAGHNDHTLRMHPANPDRLYRQSHTGTWRSDDGGESWIEITAGLPSDFGYALGLDPNDPDVLFTIPEDSSQFRSTVDGRLRVYRTENAGSDWVALTDGLPQRNCFVTVLRDGLDTDGLDPLGVY
;
A
#
# COMPACT_ATOMS: atom_id res chain seq x y z
N GLN A 1 18.37 -1.17 -9.29
CA GLN A 1 19.86 -1.31 -9.17
C GLN A 1 20.13 -2.12 -7.90
N PRO A 2 20.92 -3.20 -7.96
CA PRO A 2 21.10 -4.10 -6.81
C PRO A 2 21.83 -3.48 -5.61
N ASP A 3 22.48 -2.33 -5.79
CA ASP A 3 23.25 -1.64 -4.75
C ASP A 3 22.49 -0.48 -4.13
N THR A 4 21.31 -0.14 -4.67
CA THR A 4 20.49 0.97 -4.15
C THR A 4 19.42 0.44 -3.21
N ILE A 5 19.39 0.98 -2.00
CA ILE A 5 18.41 0.65 -0.96
C ILE A 5 17.73 1.93 -0.52
N TYR A 6 16.42 1.89 -0.33
CA TYR A 6 15.63 2.99 0.24
C TYR A 6 15.12 2.60 1.61
N ALA A 7 15.09 3.56 2.53
CA ALA A 7 14.55 3.39 3.87
C ALA A 7 13.55 4.48 4.21
N GLY A 8 12.35 4.07 4.62
CA GLY A 8 11.33 4.95 5.17
C GLY A 8 11.28 4.86 6.70
N ILE A 9 11.06 5.99 7.36
CA ILE A 9 11.10 6.06 8.83
C ILE A 9 9.87 6.76 9.42
N GLU A 10 9.79 6.77 10.75
CA GLU A 10 8.92 7.61 11.58
C GLU A 10 9.79 8.47 12.52
N PRO A 11 9.54 9.81 12.62
CA PRO A 11 8.62 10.62 11.80
C PRO A 11 8.97 10.55 10.30
N PRO A 12 8.01 10.93 9.38
CA PRO A 12 8.16 10.69 7.96
C PRO A 12 9.45 11.26 7.38
N GLY A 13 10.26 10.39 6.87
CA GLY A 13 11.50 10.70 6.18
C GLY A 13 11.89 9.55 5.26
N LEU A 14 12.65 9.88 4.22
CA LEU A 14 13.20 8.91 3.29
C LEU A 14 14.71 9.06 3.20
N PHE A 15 15.37 7.93 3.13
CA PHE A 15 16.80 7.83 2.95
C PHE A 15 17.12 6.90 1.79
N VAL A 16 18.24 7.15 1.14
CA VAL A 16 18.79 6.29 0.09
C VAL A 16 20.24 5.93 0.41
N SER A 17 20.58 4.68 0.15
CA SER A 17 21.97 4.20 0.10
C SER A 17 22.25 3.73 -1.33
N HIS A 18 23.44 4.03 -1.85
CA HIS A 18 23.93 3.59 -3.16
C HIS A 18 25.05 2.55 -3.05
N ASP A 19 25.34 2.10 -1.84
CA ASP A 19 26.46 1.20 -1.50
C ASP A 19 26.03 0.05 -0.56
N ARG A 20 24.80 -0.46 -0.73
CA ARG A 20 24.23 -1.57 0.05
C ARG A 20 24.04 -1.29 1.54
N GLY A 21 23.83 -0.02 1.91
CA GLY A 21 23.55 0.39 3.28
C GLY A 21 24.76 0.83 4.10
N GLU A 22 25.94 0.95 3.50
CA GLU A 22 27.13 1.45 4.18
C GLU A 22 27.00 2.94 4.50
N HIS A 23 26.48 3.74 3.54
CA HIS A 23 26.21 5.16 3.74
C HIS A 23 24.79 5.52 3.32
N TRP A 24 24.20 6.48 4.02
CA TRP A 24 22.82 6.91 3.79
C TRP A 24 22.74 8.42 3.59
N GLU A 25 21.93 8.82 2.59
CA GLU A 25 21.62 10.20 2.29
C GLU A 25 20.13 10.47 2.51
N CYS A 26 19.80 11.61 3.12
CA CYS A 26 18.41 12.04 3.30
C CYS A 26 17.85 12.58 1.98
N LEU A 27 16.67 12.11 1.59
CA LEU A 27 15.91 12.67 0.47
C LEU A 27 15.16 13.93 0.94
N GLU A 28 15.88 15.05 1.02
CA GLU A 28 15.41 16.32 1.57
C GLU A 28 14.13 16.84 0.88
N ALA A 29 13.95 16.57 -0.43
CA ALA A 29 12.76 16.97 -1.18
C ALA A 29 11.50 16.32 -0.65
N PHE A 30 11.59 15.08 -0.10
CA PHE A 30 10.48 14.43 0.58
C PHE A 30 10.28 15.04 1.97
N HIS A 31 11.34 15.12 2.76
CA HIS A 31 11.29 15.61 4.13
C HIS A 31 10.71 17.03 4.25
N ARG A 32 11.05 17.90 3.27
CA ARG A 32 10.61 19.31 3.21
C ARG A 32 9.47 19.54 2.21
N HIS A 33 8.71 18.50 1.88
CA HIS A 33 7.63 18.65 0.91
C HIS A 33 6.61 19.69 1.38
N PRO A 34 6.11 20.59 0.49
CA PRO A 34 5.18 21.67 0.87
C PRO A 34 3.91 21.18 1.58
N THR A 35 3.44 19.98 1.26
CA THR A 35 2.25 19.38 1.90
C THR A 35 2.55 18.67 3.22
N SER A 36 3.80 18.65 3.70
CA SER A 36 4.17 17.97 4.96
C SER A 36 3.39 18.48 6.17
N GLY A 37 2.92 19.72 6.13
CA GLY A 37 2.01 20.28 7.14
C GLY A 37 0.64 19.59 7.22
N ALA A 38 0.25 18.80 6.22
CA ALA A 38 -0.96 17.97 6.22
C ALA A 38 -0.72 16.53 6.70
N TRP A 39 0.52 16.16 7.04
CA TRP A 39 0.87 14.84 7.55
C TRP A 39 0.62 14.79 9.05
N HIS A 40 -0.62 14.52 9.43
CA HIS A 40 -0.99 14.46 10.84
C HIS A 40 -0.98 13.02 11.35
N PRO A 41 -0.32 12.76 12.49
CA PRO A 41 -0.26 11.41 13.05
C PRO A 41 -1.65 10.83 13.26
N ALA A 42 -1.89 9.65 12.69
CA ALA A 42 -3.06 8.82 12.98
C ALA A 42 -2.81 7.97 14.23
N LYS A 43 -3.74 7.07 14.60
CA LYS A 43 -3.56 6.13 15.73
C LYS A 43 -2.32 5.23 15.59
N GLY A 44 -1.79 5.04 14.38
CA GLY A 44 -0.59 4.26 14.08
C GLY A 44 0.66 5.11 13.84
N GLY A 45 0.68 6.36 14.27
CA GLY A 45 1.80 7.28 13.99
C GLY A 45 1.71 7.95 12.63
N CYS A 46 2.81 8.49 12.18
CA CYS A 46 2.98 9.04 10.83
C CYS A 46 4.29 8.49 10.25
N ALA A 47 4.24 7.24 9.79
CA ALA A 47 5.39 6.54 9.24
C ALA A 47 5.27 6.40 7.72
N VAL A 48 6.39 6.24 7.05
CA VAL A 48 6.43 5.70 5.69
C VAL A 48 6.23 4.19 5.80
N HIS A 49 5.06 3.71 5.40
CA HIS A 49 4.66 2.31 5.56
C HIS A 49 5.08 1.41 4.40
N SER A 50 5.15 1.94 3.19
CA SER A 50 5.54 1.17 2.01
C SER A 50 6.37 2.01 1.07
N LEU A 51 7.33 1.33 0.44
CA LEU A 51 8.16 1.87 -0.63
C LEU A 51 8.07 0.96 -1.85
N ALA A 52 8.04 1.53 -3.03
CA ALA A 52 8.16 0.81 -4.29
C ALA A 52 9.06 1.59 -5.24
N ALA A 53 9.99 0.92 -5.91
CA ALA A 53 10.95 1.56 -6.81
C ALA A 53 11.12 0.78 -8.11
N SER A 54 11.22 1.50 -9.23
CA SER A 54 11.56 0.96 -10.55
C SER A 54 12.34 2.01 -11.35
N GLY A 55 13.61 1.74 -11.62
CA GLY A 55 14.51 2.69 -12.27
C GLY A 55 14.68 3.95 -11.42
N GLN A 56 14.31 5.10 -11.98
CA GLN A 56 14.31 6.40 -11.26
C GLN A 56 12.98 6.70 -10.56
N ARG A 57 11.96 5.89 -10.81
CA ARG A 57 10.65 6.08 -10.18
C ARG A 57 10.64 5.50 -8.78
N LEU A 58 10.24 6.30 -7.80
CA LEU A 58 10.11 5.93 -6.40
C LEU A 58 8.73 6.33 -5.89
N PHE A 59 8.07 5.43 -5.19
CA PHE A 59 6.82 5.69 -4.46
C PHE A 59 7.05 5.55 -2.97
N ALA A 60 6.41 6.44 -2.20
CA ALA A 60 6.34 6.37 -0.75
C ALA A 60 4.89 6.50 -0.29
N ALA A 61 4.38 5.53 0.46
CA ALA A 61 3.06 5.55 1.06
C ALA A 61 3.15 5.80 2.56
N LEU A 62 2.43 6.83 3.03
CA LEU A 62 2.47 7.31 4.42
C LEU A 62 1.19 6.96 5.17
N ALA A 63 1.36 6.69 6.47
CA ALA A 63 0.25 6.45 7.40
C ALA A 63 -0.75 7.60 7.51
N ALA A 64 -0.34 8.82 7.21
CA ALA A 64 -1.17 10.01 7.33
C ALA A 64 -0.76 11.12 6.36
N GLY A 65 -0.29 10.74 5.19
CA GLY A 65 0.15 11.67 4.14
C GLY A 65 -0.39 11.30 2.76
N GLY A 66 -0.64 10.04 2.53
CA GLY A 66 -0.98 9.50 1.21
C GLY A 66 0.23 8.94 0.47
N VAL A 67 0.07 8.72 -0.82
CA VAL A 67 1.13 8.25 -1.72
C VAL A 67 1.83 9.44 -2.38
N TYR A 68 3.15 9.39 -2.39
CA TYR A 68 4.02 10.34 -3.09
C TYR A 68 4.86 9.61 -4.13
N ARG A 69 5.10 10.26 -5.25
CA ARG A 69 5.91 9.75 -6.36
C ARG A 69 7.04 10.70 -6.69
N SER A 70 8.22 10.14 -6.92
CA SER A 70 9.36 10.75 -7.59
C SER A 70 9.59 10.06 -8.93
N ASP A 71 10.02 10.80 -9.95
CA ASP A 71 10.43 10.28 -11.26
C ASP A 71 11.91 10.52 -11.54
N ASP A 72 12.65 11.07 -10.56
CA ASP A 72 14.05 11.53 -10.66
C ASP A 72 14.95 10.97 -9.56
N GLY A 73 14.62 9.78 -9.03
CA GLY A 73 15.42 9.10 -8.01
C GLY A 73 15.32 9.73 -6.62
N GLY A 74 14.31 10.57 -6.38
CA GLY A 74 14.08 11.21 -5.08
C GLY A 74 14.51 12.68 -5.02
N ALA A 75 14.94 13.28 -6.14
CA ALA A 75 15.30 14.70 -6.19
C ALA A 75 14.07 15.61 -6.06
N GLY A 76 12.89 15.14 -6.53
CA GLY A 76 11.60 15.80 -6.35
C GLY A 76 10.49 14.80 -6.06
N PHE A 77 9.45 15.23 -5.34
CA PHE A 77 8.26 14.41 -5.04
C PHE A 77 6.99 15.19 -5.34
N ARG A 78 5.93 14.46 -5.69
CA ARG A 78 4.58 14.98 -5.83
C ARG A 78 3.55 14.02 -5.24
N PRO A 79 2.45 14.52 -4.66
CA PRO A 79 1.36 13.65 -4.19
C PRO A 79 0.70 12.95 -5.38
N CYS A 80 0.30 11.69 -5.16
CA CYS A 80 -0.35 10.82 -6.14
C CYS A 80 -1.62 10.20 -5.53
N ASN A 81 -2.64 11.03 -5.27
CA ASN A 81 -3.85 10.60 -4.54
C ASN A 81 -5.15 10.87 -5.29
N ARG A 82 -5.11 11.32 -6.56
CA ARG A 82 -6.31 11.66 -7.33
C ARG A 82 -7.25 10.45 -7.45
N GLY A 83 -8.52 10.65 -7.12
CA GLY A 83 -9.58 9.64 -7.16
C GLY A 83 -9.74 8.86 -5.85
N VAL A 84 -8.81 9.01 -4.90
CA VAL A 84 -8.92 8.34 -3.60
C VAL A 84 -9.72 9.18 -2.64
N ARG A 85 -10.77 8.59 -2.08
CA ARG A 85 -11.66 9.26 -1.12
C ARG A 85 -11.08 9.22 0.28
N ALA A 86 -11.22 10.33 1.02
CA ALA A 86 -10.85 10.44 2.42
C ALA A 86 -11.97 11.19 3.20
N PRO A 87 -13.14 10.54 3.42
CA PRO A 87 -14.32 11.18 4.00
C PRO A 87 -14.12 11.68 5.44
N TYR A 88 -13.04 11.27 6.09
CA TYR A 88 -12.63 11.75 7.41
C TYR A 88 -11.84 13.06 7.37
N LEU A 89 -11.52 13.58 6.18
CA LEU A 89 -10.87 14.88 5.99
C LEU A 89 -11.88 15.95 5.53
N PRO A 90 -11.57 17.25 5.72
CA PRO A 90 -12.47 18.33 5.30
C PRO A 90 -12.81 18.34 3.81
N GLN A 91 -11.87 17.86 2.96
CA GLN A 91 -12.07 17.65 1.53
C GLN A 91 -12.24 16.17 1.27
N ALA A 92 -13.21 15.79 0.45
CA ALA A 92 -13.48 14.37 0.15
C ALA A 92 -12.36 13.67 -0.63
N GLU A 93 -11.70 14.41 -1.51
CA GLU A 93 -10.55 13.96 -2.32
C GLU A 93 -9.37 14.94 -2.14
N PRO A 94 -8.70 14.92 -0.98
CA PRO A 94 -7.59 15.82 -0.71
C PRO A 94 -6.34 15.42 -1.48
N GLU A 95 -5.47 16.37 -1.76
CA GLU A 95 -4.16 16.11 -2.36
C GLU A 95 -3.25 15.28 -1.44
N ALA A 96 -3.33 15.50 -0.14
CA ALA A 96 -2.53 14.83 0.89
C ALA A 96 -3.35 14.55 2.15
N GLY A 97 -2.79 13.78 3.10
CA GLY A 97 -3.45 13.46 4.37
C GLY A 97 -4.20 12.11 4.34
N HIS A 98 -4.13 11.37 3.25
CA HIS A 98 -4.66 10.01 3.17
C HIS A 98 -3.93 9.07 4.12
N ASN A 99 -4.64 8.07 4.61
CA ASN A 99 -4.08 7.07 5.51
C ASN A 99 -3.86 5.76 4.73
N ASP A 100 -2.61 5.54 4.31
CA ASP A 100 -2.22 4.39 3.53
C ASP A 100 -1.52 3.34 4.37
N HIS A 101 -1.89 2.10 4.16
CA HIS A 101 -1.35 0.96 4.90
C HIS A 101 -0.30 0.20 4.10
N THR A 102 -0.61 -0.13 2.84
CA THR A 102 0.28 -0.88 1.97
C THR A 102 0.16 -0.39 0.53
N LEU A 103 1.29 -0.30 -0.14
CA LEU A 103 1.40 -0.03 -1.58
C LEU A 103 2.20 -1.17 -2.21
N ARG A 104 1.70 -1.68 -3.34
CA ARG A 104 2.40 -2.66 -4.16
C ARG A 104 2.47 -2.16 -5.60
N MET A 105 3.62 -2.33 -6.24
CA MET A 105 3.86 -2.03 -7.65
C MET A 105 4.23 -3.32 -8.36
N HIS A 106 3.60 -3.58 -9.51
CA HIS A 106 3.89 -4.81 -10.25
C HIS A 106 5.29 -4.74 -10.89
N PRO A 107 6.16 -5.75 -10.69
CA PRO A 107 7.56 -5.67 -11.09
C PRO A 107 7.75 -5.59 -12.61
N ALA A 108 6.91 -6.25 -13.40
CA ALA A 108 6.98 -6.21 -14.87
C ALA A 108 6.12 -5.11 -15.49
N ASN A 109 5.25 -4.44 -14.72
CA ASN A 109 4.43 -3.32 -15.17
C ASN A 109 4.40 -2.22 -14.11
N PRO A 110 5.39 -1.31 -14.06
CA PRO A 110 5.49 -0.27 -13.04
C PRO A 110 4.37 0.78 -13.07
N ASP A 111 3.51 0.77 -14.07
CA ASP A 111 2.32 1.62 -14.11
C ASP A 111 1.12 0.98 -13.40
N ARG A 112 1.15 -0.33 -13.18
CA ARG A 112 0.16 -1.05 -12.39
C ARG A 112 0.56 -1.03 -10.92
N LEU A 113 -0.26 -0.34 -10.11
CA LEU A 113 -0.10 -0.27 -8.66
C LEU A 113 -1.40 -0.65 -7.95
N TYR A 114 -1.24 -1.18 -6.75
CA TYR A 114 -2.33 -1.45 -5.82
C TYR A 114 -2.02 -0.83 -4.47
N ARG A 115 -3.03 -0.29 -3.81
CA ARG A 115 -2.91 0.24 -2.45
C ARG A 115 -4.07 -0.19 -1.58
N GLN A 116 -3.78 -0.48 -0.32
CA GLN A 116 -4.76 -0.59 0.75
C GLN A 116 -4.68 0.68 1.58
N SER A 117 -5.79 1.37 1.69
CA SER A 117 -5.92 2.57 2.53
C SER A 117 -6.97 2.36 3.63
N HIS A 118 -7.22 3.41 4.42
CA HIS A 118 -8.28 3.44 5.42
C HIS A 118 -9.69 3.32 4.83
N THR A 119 -9.86 3.57 3.54
CA THR A 119 -11.16 3.74 2.87
C THR A 119 -11.33 2.85 1.67
N GLY A 120 -10.55 1.80 1.56
CA GLY A 120 -10.69 0.82 0.49
C GLY A 120 -9.38 0.30 -0.07
N THR A 121 -9.55 -0.64 -0.99
CA THR A 121 -8.51 -1.15 -1.86
C THR A 121 -8.62 -0.45 -3.22
N TRP A 122 -7.48 -0.01 -3.74
CA TRP A 122 -7.43 0.84 -4.93
C TRP A 122 -6.40 0.32 -5.92
N ARG A 123 -6.67 0.54 -7.21
CA ARG A 123 -5.78 0.22 -8.34
C ARG A 123 -5.46 1.48 -9.13
N SER A 124 -4.23 1.57 -9.59
CA SER A 124 -3.79 2.51 -10.62
C SER A 124 -3.26 1.75 -11.82
N ASP A 125 -3.57 2.22 -13.03
CA ASP A 125 -3.10 1.69 -14.30
C ASP A 125 -2.20 2.70 -15.04
N ASP A 126 -1.91 3.84 -14.41
CA ASP A 126 -1.21 4.99 -14.99
C ASP A 126 -0.03 5.48 -14.13
N GLY A 127 0.56 4.58 -13.36
CA GLY A 127 1.71 4.91 -12.51
C GLY A 127 1.36 5.82 -11.34
N GLY A 128 0.14 5.71 -10.80
CA GLY A 128 -0.31 6.47 -9.64
C GLY A 128 -0.88 7.85 -9.96
N GLU A 129 -1.05 8.21 -11.24
CA GLU A 129 -1.68 9.49 -11.62
C GLU A 129 -3.15 9.54 -11.20
N SER A 130 -3.84 8.40 -11.27
CA SER A 130 -5.21 8.24 -10.81
C SER A 130 -5.46 6.86 -10.23
N TRP A 131 -6.47 6.78 -9.36
CA TRP A 131 -6.85 5.56 -8.66
C TRP A 131 -8.31 5.22 -8.87
N ILE A 132 -8.57 3.92 -9.05
CA ILE A 132 -9.89 3.32 -9.20
C ILE A 132 -10.14 2.46 -7.96
N GLU A 133 -11.28 2.64 -7.31
CA GLU A 133 -11.67 1.80 -6.18
C GLU A 133 -12.03 0.39 -6.65
N ILE A 134 -11.48 -0.63 -5.98
CA ILE A 134 -11.71 -2.05 -6.26
C ILE A 134 -12.19 -2.82 -5.02
N THR A 135 -12.79 -2.13 -4.07
CA THR A 135 -13.29 -2.70 -2.81
C THR A 135 -14.55 -3.54 -3.00
N ALA A 136 -15.31 -3.32 -4.09
CA ALA A 136 -16.59 -4.02 -4.32
C ALA A 136 -16.40 -5.54 -4.34
N GLY A 137 -17.19 -6.26 -3.53
CA GLY A 137 -17.07 -7.72 -3.35
C GLY A 137 -16.23 -8.15 -2.15
N LEU A 138 -15.48 -7.24 -1.53
CA LEU A 138 -14.85 -7.48 -0.23
C LEU A 138 -15.84 -7.24 0.93
N PRO A 139 -15.66 -7.89 2.09
CA PRO A 139 -16.58 -7.77 3.23
C PRO A 139 -16.45 -6.45 3.98
N SER A 140 -15.37 -5.69 3.77
CA SER A 140 -15.10 -4.38 4.35
C SER A 140 -14.14 -3.59 3.46
N ASP A 141 -14.07 -2.29 3.70
CA ASP A 141 -13.14 -1.37 3.04
C ASP A 141 -11.80 -1.23 3.80
N PHE A 142 -11.70 -1.80 4.99
CA PHE A 142 -10.54 -1.69 5.84
C PHE A 142 -9.67 -2.95 5.82
N GLY A 143 -8.35 -2.77 5.83
CA GLY A 143 -7.37 -3.84 5.93
C GLY A 143 -5.95 -3.30 5.84
N TYR A 144 -4.96 -4.18 5.92
CA TYR A 144 -3.54 -3.82 5.85
C TYR A 144 -2.80 -4.57 4.75
N ALA A 145 -3.05 -5.87 4.62
CA ALA A 145 -2.25 -6.78 3.84
C ALA A 145 -2.63 -6.77 2.35
N LEU A 146 -1.63 -6.71 1.48
CA LEU A 146 -1.75 -6.94 0.04
C LEU A 146 -0.61 -7.85 -0.43
N GLY A 147 -0.94 -8.94 -1.09
CA GLY A 147 -0.02 -9.80 -1.84
C GLY A 147 -0.28 -9.67 -3.34
N LEU A 148 0.76 -9.51 -4.14
CA LEU A 148 0.66 -9.34 -5.58
C LEU A 148 1.38 -10.49 -6.28
N ASP A 149 0.74 -11.13 -7.27
CA ASP A 149 1.43 -12.10 -8.12
C ASP A 149 2.45 -11.36 -9.00
N PRO A 150 3.74 -11.63 -8.87
CA PRO A 150 4.75 -10.95 -9.67
C PRO A 150 4.75 -11.37 -11.15
N ASN A 151 4.02 -12.44 -11.51
CA ASN A 151 3.92 -12.95 -12.86
C ASN A 151 2.64 -12.47 -13.58
N ASP A 152 1.60 -12.08 -12.82
CA ASP A 152 0.32 -11.60 -13.38
C ASP A 152 -0.15 -10.33 -12.67
N PRO A 153 -0.16 -9.17 -13.35
CA PRO A 153 -0.58 -7.89 -12.76
C PRO A 153 -2.05 -7.82 -12.36
N ASP A 154 -2.87 -8.75 -12.80
CA ASP A 154 -4.30 -8.78 -12.51
C ASP A 154 -4.65 -9.67 -11.30
N VAL A 155 -3.64 -10.40 -10.77
CA VAL A 155 -3.81 -11.28 -9.59
C VAL A 155 -3.33 -10.58 -8.32
N LEU A 156 -4.24 -10.41 -7.37
CA LEU A 156 -4.00 -9.75 -6.09
C LEU A 156 -4.67 -10.53 -4.95
N PHE A 157 -4.04 -10.51 -3.79
CA PHE A 157 -4.54 -11.09 -2.56
C PHE A 157 -4.67 -10.02 -1.47
N THR A 158 -5.72 -10.13 -0.64
CA THR A 158 -5.92 -9.26 0.53
C THR A 158 -6.62 -10.00 1.66
N ILE A 159 -6.45 -9.48 2.88
CA ILE A 159 -7.18 -9.95 4.06
C ILE A 159 -7.87 -8.73 4.69
N PRO A 160 -9.14 -8.45 4.34
CA PRO A 160 -9.90 -7.38 4.95
C PRO A 160 -10.13 -7.61 6.45
N GLU A 161 -10.08 -6.54 7.22
CA GLU A 161 -10.45 -6.50 8.63
C GLU A 161 -11.79 -5.78 8.82
N ASP A 162 -12.45 -5.98 9.94
CA ASP A 162 -13.80 -5.46 10.19
C ASP A 162 -13.89 -3.94 10.01
N SER A 163 -13.03 -3.22 10.70
CA SER A 163 -12.99 -1.75 10.61
C SER A 163 -11.74 -1.15 11.25
N SER A 164 -11.55 0.15 11.09
CA SER A 164 -10.50 0.90 11.76
C SER A 164 -10.62 0.92 13.30
N GLN A 165 -11.80 0.59 13.83
CA GLN A 165 -12.05 0.49 15.27
C GLN A 165 -11.87 -0.94 15.79
N PHE A 166 -12.32 -1.92 15.01
CA PHE A 166 -12.22 -3.36 15.33
C PHE A 166 -11.27 -4.02 14.31
N ARG A 167 -9.99 -3.91 14.61
CA ARG A 167 -8.90 -4.41 13.75
C ARG A 167 -8.76 -5.91 13.93
N SER A 168 -9.72 -6.64 13.41
CA SER A 168 -9.73 -8.09 13.41
C SER A 168 -10.45 -8.62 12.18
N THR A 169 -10.29 -9.91 11.92
CA THR A 169 -10.98 -10.57 10.81
C THR A 169 -12.49 -10.39 10.90
N VAL A 170 -13.12 -10.12 9.76
CA VAL A 170 -14.58 -9.92 9.66
C VAL A 170 -15.32 -11.19 10.11
N ASP A 171 -16.32 -11.04 10.99
CA ASP A 171 -17.14 -12.13 11.56
C ASP A 171 -16.32 -13.19 12.36
N GLY A 172 -15.10 -12.88 12.77
CA GLY A 172 -14.21 -13.86 13.40
C GLY A 172 -13.86 -15.03 12.49
N ARG A 173 -13.72 -14.78 11.18
CA ARG A 173 -13.37 -15.75 10.13
C ARG A 173 -12.13 -15.26 9.38
N LEU A 174 -11.08 -16.08 9.37
CA LEU A 174 -9.90 -15.78 8.56
C LEU A 174 -10.15 -16.21 7.11
N ARG A 175 -10.11 -15.26 6.20
CA ARG A 175 -10.29 -15.44 4.76
C ARG A 175 -9.25 -14.65 4.01
N VAL A 176 -8.58 -15.28 3.08
CA VAL A 176 -7.78 -14.60 2.07
C VAL A 176 -8.69 -14.36 0.86
N TYR A 177 -8.78 -13.14 0.38
CA TYR A 177 -9.52 -12.82 -0.83
C TYR A 177 -8.56 -12.71 -2.00
N ARG A 178 -8.90 -13.37 -3.11
CA ARG A 178 -8.15 -13.32 -4.36
C ARG A 178 -9.00 -12.71 -5.46
N THR A 179 -8.38 -11.87 -6.28
CA THR A 179 -8.88 -11.48 -7.60
C THR A 179 -7.94 -11.98 -8.68
N GLU A 180 -8.48 -12.30 -9.86
CA GLU A 180 -7.76 -12.68 -11.08
C GLU A 180 -8.11 -11.73 -12.24
N ASN A 181 -8.74 -10.59 -11.94
CA ASN A 181 -9.22 -9.60 -12.91
C ASN A 181 -9.07 -8.17 -12.38
N ALA A 182 -7.93 -7.93 -11.71
CA ALA A 182 -7.51 -6.63 -11.21
C ALA A 182 -8.54 -5.96 -10.27
N GLY A 183 -9.26 -6.76 -9.47
CA GLY A 183 -10.22 -6.29 -8.48
C GLY A 183 -11.64 -6.10 -8.99
N SER A 184 -11.97 -6.58 -10.20
CA SER A 184 -13.35 -6.54 -10.69
C SER A 184 -14.24 -7.51 -9.92
N ASP A 185 -13.70 -8.68 -9.51
CA ASP A 185 -14.35 -9.65 -8.66
C ASP A 185 -13.37 -10.20 -7.63
N TRP A 186 -13.89 -10.62 -6.46
CA TRP A 186 -13.13 -11.22 -5.38
C TRP A 186 -13.69 -12.56 -4.95
N VAL A 187 -12.81 -13.54 -4.77
CA VAL A 187 -13.13 -14.88 -4.29
C VAL A 187 -12.51 -15.12 -2.93
N ALA A 188 -13.31 -15.52 -1.94
CA ALA A 188 -12.84 -15.88 -0.62
C ALA A 188 -12.21 -17.28 -0.61
N LEU A 189 -10.94 -17.36 -0.24
CA LEU A 189 -10.20 -18.60 -0.01
C LEU A 189 -10.28 -18.93 1.48
N THR A 190 -10.87 -20.06 1.83
CA THR A 190 -11.18 -20.42 3.22
C THR A 190 -10.71 -21.81 3.63
N ASP A 191 -10.31 -22.61 2.67
CA ASP A 191 -9.93 -24.01 2.93
C ASP A 191 -8.67 -24.07 3.85
N GLY A 192 -8.77 -24.86 4.92
CA GLY A 192 -7.73 -24.95 5.92
C GLY A 192 -7.63 -23.76 6.90
N LEU A 193 -8.38 -22.66 6.67
CA LEU A 193 -8.35 -21.47 7.53
C LEU A 193 -9.46 -21.49 8.60
N PRO A 194 -9.23 -20.96 9.81
CA PRO A 194 -10.24 -20.91 10.88
C PRO A 194 -11.47 -20.09 10.49
N GLN A 195 -12.66 -20.73 10.50
CA GLN A 195 -13.92 -20.09 10.09
C GLN A 195 -14.84 -19.78 11.27
N ARG A 196 -14.33 -19.79 12.50
CA ARG A 196 -15.08 -19.43 13.71
C ARG A 196 -14.14 -18.96 14.81
N ASN A 197 -14.56 -17.93 15.55
CA ASN A 197 -13.85 -17.40 16.73
C ASN A 197 -12.37 -17.02 16.46
N CYS A 198 -12.08 -16.63 15.24
CA CYS A 198 -10.75 -16.23 14.82
C CYS A 198 -10.70 -14.70 14.72
N PHE A 199 -10.41 -14.03 15.81
CA PHE A 199 -10.29 -12.57 15.91
C PHE A 199 -8.82 -12.17 15.90
N VAL A 200 -8.20 -12.33 14.73
CA VAL A 200 -6.78 -11.99 14.53
C VAL A 200 -6.66 -10.73 13.67
N THR A 201 -5.58 -9.99 13.87
CA THR A 201 -5.17 -8.88 13.02
C THR A 201 -4.09 -9.38 12.08
N VAL A 202 -4.23 -9.11 10.78
CA VAL A 202 -3.19 -9.38 9.79
C VAL A 202 -2.60 -8.06 9.33
N LEU A 203 -1.39 -7.77 9.81
CA LEU A 203 -0.71 -6.52 9.49
C LEU A 203 -0.07 -6.57 8.09
N ARG A 204 0.51 -5.45 7.64
CA ARG A 204 1.04 -5.19 6.28
C ARG A 204 1.88 -6.31 5.69
N ASP A 205 2.84 -6.78 6.47
CA ASP A 205 3.81 -7.81 6.06
C ASP A 205 3.39 -9.22 6.50
N GLY A 206 2.13 -9.38 6.95
CA GLY A 206 1.52 -10.66 7.30
C GLY A 206 0.93 -11.42 6.10
N LEU A 207 1.15 -10.94 4.89
CA LEU A 207 0.78 -11.57 3.63
C LEU A 207 1.83 -11.22 2.59
N ASP A 208 2.40 -12.22 1.96
CA ASP A 208 3.34 -12.05 0.87
C ASP A 208 3.18 -13.18 -0.17
N THR A 209 3.81 -13.02 -1.31
CA THR A 209 3.79 -13.98 -2.43
C THR A 209 5.19 -14.22 -2.93
N ASP A 210 5.43 -15.41 -3.49
CA ASP A 210 6.66 -15.69 -4.22
C ASP A 210 6.47 -15.54 -5.75
N GLY A 211 7.49 -15.85 -6.53
CA GLY A 211 7.41 -15.82 -8.00
C GLY A 211 7.40 -17.20 -8.62
N LEU A 212 7.03 -18.26 -7.86
CA LEU A 212 7.07 -19.62 -8.31
C LEU A 212 5.83 -20.00 -9.15
N ASP A 213 5.88 -21.14 -9.80
CA ASP A 213 4.75 -21.79 -10.48
C ASP A 213 4.63 -23.22 -9.94
N PRO A 214 3.56 -23.55 -9.19
CA PRO A 214 2.45 -22.67 -8.79
C PRO A 214 2.89 -21.58 -7.78
N LEU A 215 2.17 -20.42 -7.81
CA LEU A 215 2.38 -19.28 -6.91
C LEU A 215 2.19 -19.71 -5.45
N GLY A 216 3.18 -19.45 -4.61
CA GLY A 216 3.05 -19.53 -3.15
C GLY A 216 2.49 -18.23 -2.56
N VAL A 217 1.58 -18.36 -1.59
CA VAL A 217 1.04 -17.27 -0.79
C VAL A 217 1.27 -17.59 0.67
N TYR A 218 1.89 -16.67 1.43
CA TYR A 218 2.39 -16.88 2.80
C TYR A 218 1.81 -15.86 3.77
#